data_30df065834d9bc748eeff4905e346025
#
_entry.id   30df065834d9bc748eeff4905e346025
#
_cell.length_a   1.000
_cell.length_b   1.000
_cell.length_c   1.000
_cell.angle_alpha   90.00
_cell.angle_beta   90.00
_cell.angle_gamma   90.00
#
_symmetry.space_group_name_H-M   'P 1'
#
loop_
_entity.id
_entity.type
_entity.pdbx_description
1 polymer ?
#
loop_
_entity_poly.entity_id
_entity_poly.type
_entity_poly.pdbx_seq_one_letter_code
_entity_poly.pdbx_strand_id
1 'polypeptide(L)'
;MPTTYPNVAYGNVKKLETQTILFKNATVWTNEKEGILEQTDVLVKNGKIAAIGKNISDASATVVDAKGKHLTSGIIDEHSHIAISNGVNEGGHNSSAEVTIQDVVNSEDINIYRDLAGGVTTSQLLHGSANPIGGRSAIVKWKWGASADEMLYKNQILNI
;
A
#
# COMPACT_ATOMS: atom_id res chain seq x y z
N MET A 1 -3.29 -12.78 25.92
CA MET A 1 -3.66 -11.58 25.16
C MET A 1 -4.42 -12.03 23.92
N PRO A 2 -5.41 -11.29 23.44
CA PRO A 2 -6.06 -11.63 22.17
C PRO A 2 -5.04 -11.55 21.02
N THR A 3 -5.14 -12.48 20.09
CA THR A 3 -4.35 -12.45 18.85
C THR A 3 -4.84 -11.27 17.99
N THR A 4 -3.91 -10.49 17.47
CA THR A 4 -4.19 -9.36 16.55
C THR A 4 -3.52 -9.59 15.20
N TYR A 5 -3.90 -8.78 14.20
CA TYR A 5 -3.42 -8.87 12.83
C TYR A 5 -2.82 -7.52 12.37
N PRO A 6 -1.47 -7.40 12.25
CA PRO A 6 -0.47 -8.35 12.72
C PRO A 6 -0.44 -8.43 14.26
N ASN A 7 0.28 -9.40 14.83
CA ASN A 7 0.31 -9.59 16.28
C ASN A 7 1.35 -8.68 16.95
N VAL A 8 1.24 -7.39 16.66
CA VAL A 8 2.09 -6.31 17.18
C VAL A 8 1.20 -5.11 17.58
N ALA A 9 1.81 -4.01 18.03
CA ALA A 9 1.09 -2.78 18.34
C ALA A 9 0.25 -2.31 17.14
N TYR A 10 -0.95 -1.79 17.43
CA TYR A 10 -1.94 -1.34 16.42
C TYR A 10 -2.49 -2.45 15.50
N GLY A 11 -2.27 -3.71 15.83
CA GLY A 11 -2.86 -4.82 15.09
C GLY A 11 -4.39 -4.85 15.23
N ASN A 12 -5.07 -5.27 14.18
CA ASN A 12 -6.52 -5.39 14.15
C ASN A 12 -6.99 -6.62 14.93
N VAL A 13 -8.08 -6.53 15.67
CA VAL A 13 -8.68 -7.65 16.41
C VAL A 13 -9.17 -8.76 15.48
N LYS A 14 -9.55 -8.39 14.24
CA LYS A 14 -9.94 -9.32 13.18
C LYS A 14 -9.16 -8.98 11.91
N LYS A 15 -8.88 -9.98 11.09
CA LYS A 15 -8.30 -9.76 9.76
C LYS A 15 -9.25 -8.86 8.96
N LEU A 16 -8.69 -7.82 8.33
CA LEU A 16 -9.49 -6.89 7.54
C LEU A 16 -9.98 -7.56 6.25
N GLU A 17 -11.26 -7.36 5.96
CA GLU A 17 -11.89 -7.79 4.72
C GLU A 17 -12.07 -6.60 3.78
N THR A 18 -12.20 -6.89 2.48
CA THR A 18 -12.48 -5.87 1.48
C THR A 18 -13.85 -5.25 1.75
N GLN A 19 -13.90 -3.93 1.90
CA GLN A 19 -15.12 -3.19 2.19
C GLN A 19 -15.65 -2.51 0.92
N THR A 20 -16.97 -2.29 0.89
CA THR A 20 -17.58 -1.35 -0.05
C THR A 20 -17.67 0.01 0.64
N ILE A 21 -17.05 1.03 0.05
CA ILE A 21 -16.98 2.38 0.62
C ILE A 21 -17.45 3.39 -0.42
N LEU A 22 -18.32 4.30 0.00
CA LEU A 22 -18.79 5.41 -0.81
C LEU A 22 -18.33 6.73 -0.20
N PHE A 23 -17.37 7.37 -0.83
CA PHE A 23 -16.96 8.73 -0.49
C PHE A 23 -17.91 9.73 -1.16
N LYS A 24 -18.50 10.62 -0.37
CA LYS A 24 -19.49 11.61 -0.84
C LYS A 24 -18.91 13.01 -0.85
N ASN A 25 -19.22 13.77 -1.89
CA ASN A 25 -18.95 15.21 -1.98
C ASN A 25 -17.45 15.61 -1.92
N ALA A 26 -16.53 14.75 -2.33
CA ALA A 26 -15.09 15.03 -2.32
C ALA A 26 -14.66 15.98 -3.45
N THR A 27 -13.53 16.64 -3.27
CA THR A 27 -12.72 17.12 -4.39
C THR A 27 -11.80 15.99 -4.84
N VAL A 28 -12.08 15.39 -5.99
CA VAL A 28 -11.42 14.17 -6.49
C VAL A 28 -10.33 14.53 -7.48
N TRP A 29 -9.11 14.09 -7.21
CA TRP A 29 -7.95 14.23 -8.11
C TRP A 29 -7.83 12.91 -8.90
N THR A 30 -8.30 12.92 -10.15
CA THR A 30 -8.44 11.68 -10.91
C THR A 30 -7.12 11.13 -11.44
N ASN A 31 -6.11 11.99 -11.62
CA ASN A 31 -4.87 11.70 -12.34
C ASN A 31 -5.10 11.24 -13.78
N GLU A 32 -6.28 11.53 -14.31
CA GLU A 32 -6.73 11.25 -15.67
C GLU A 32 -7.07 12.57 -16.39
N LYS A 33 -7.51 12.46 -17.64
CA LYS A 33 -7.85 13.65 -18.48
C LYS A 33 -8.93 14.56 -17.88
N GLU A 34 -9.80 14.01 -17.04
CA GLU A 34 -10.86 14.73 -16.34
C GLU A 34 -10.30 15.71 -15.29
N GLY A 35 -9.04 15.52 -14.85
CA GLY A 35 -8.37 16.38 -13.91
C GLY A 35 -9.00 16.37 -12.52
N ILE A 36 -9.37 17.52 -11.99
CA ILE A 36 -9.94 17.69 -10.65
C ILE A 36 -11.45 17.85 -10.76
N LEU A 37 -12.19 17.00 -10.05
CA LEU A 37 -13.64 17.00 -10.01
C LEU A 37 -14.14 17.45 -8.63
N GLU A 38 -14.90 18.53 -8.57
CA GLU A 38 -15.46 19.05 -7.32
C GLU A 38 -16.80 18.40 -6.97
N GLN A 39 -17.09 18.29 -5.66
CA GLN A 39 -18.35 17.79 -5.12
C GLN A 39 -18.74 16.44 -5.79
N THR A 40 -17.79 15.52 -5.85
CA THR A 40 -17.90 14.28 -6.60
C THR A 40 -17.88 13.09 -5.65
N ASP A 41 -18.68 12.09 -5.95
CA ASP A 41 -18.77 10.85 -5.20
C ASP A 41 -17.85 9.80 -5.85
N VAL A 42 -17.23 8.96 -5.03
CA VAL A 42 -16.43 7.81 -5.48
C VAL A 42 -16.87 6.56 -4.75
N LEU A 43 -17.31 5.56 -5.50
CA LEU A 43 -17.64 4.23 -4.98
C LEU A 43 -16.46 3.29 -5.19
N VAL A 44 -15.96 2.75 -4.07
CA VAL A 44 -14.96 1.68 -4.07
C VAL A 44 -15.65 0.38 -3.68
N LYS A 45 -15.54 -0.64 -4.52
CA LYS A 45 -16.15 -1.97 -4.32
C LYS A 45 -15.21 -3.05 -4.82
N ASN A 46 -15.10 -4.14 -4.04
CA ASN A 46 -14.19 -5.25 -4.37
C ASN A 46 -12.72 -4.82 -4.61
N GLY A 47 -12.25 -3.83 -3.86
CA GLY A 47 -10.89 -3.30 -3.98
C GLY A 47 -10.63 -2.49 -5.26
N LYS A 48 -11.68 -2.05 -5.96
CA LYS A 48 -11.58 -1.25 -7.20
C LYS A 48 -12.50 -0.04 -7.14
N ILE A 49 -12.15 1.01 -7.87
CA ILE A 49 -13.05 2.13 -8.13
C ILE A 49 -14.16 1.61 -9.07
N ALA A 50 -15.37 1.55 -8.54
CA ALA A 50 -16.54 1.04 -9.28
C ALA A 50 -17.31 2.15 -10.00
N ALA A 51 -17.33 3.37 -9.44
CA ALA A 51 -17.96 4.52 -10.06
C ALA A 51 -17.38 5.84 -9.53
N ILE A 52 -17.35 6.85 -10.40
CA ILE A 52 -17.04 8.24 -10.07
C ILE A 52 -18.16 9.09 -10.69
N GLY A 53 -18.74 10.01 -9.93
CA GLY A 53 -19.82 10.88 -10.44
C GLY A 53 -20.58 11.57 -9.31
N LYS A 54 -21.79 12.01 -9.62
CA LYS A 54 -22.67 12.68 -8.63
C LYS A 54 -23.85 11.78 -8.29
N ASN A 55 -24.36 11.93 -7.05
CA ASN A 55 -25.54 11.23 -6.55
C ASN A 55 -25.42 9.69 -6.61
N ILE A 56 -24.22 9.16 -6.44
CA ILE A 56 -24.00 7.72 -6.37
C ILE A 56 -24.61 7.18 -5.06
N SER A 57 -25.24 6.02 -5.14
CA SER A 57 -25.75 5.28 -3.98
C SER A 57 -25.45 3.79 -4.10
N ASP A 58 -25.13 3.16 -3.00
CA ASP A 58 -24.99 1.70 -2.87
C ASP A 58 -25.42 1.33 -1.45
N ALA A 59 -26.44 0.51 -1.32
CA ALA A 59 -27.02 0.14 -0.02
C ALA A 59 -26.06 -0.69 0.85
N SER A 60 -25.04 -1.30 0.24
CA SER A 60 -24.02 -2.09 0.96
C SER A 60 -22.80 -1.27 1.38
N ALA A 61 -22.72 0.00 0.97
CA ALA A 61 -21.54 0.81 1.20
C ALA A 61 -21.54 1.48 2.57
N THR A 62 -20.36 1.48 3.21
CA THR A 62 -20.07 2.43 4.30
C THR A 62 -19.89 3.81 3.68
N VAL A 63 -20.75 4.76 4.09
CA VAL A 63 -20.68 6.13 3.55
C VAL A 63 -19.72 6.97 4.36
N VAL A 64 -18.78 7.63 3.66
CA VAL A 64 -17.85 8.61 4.21
C VAL A 64 -18.20 9.99 3.65
N ASP A 65 -18.61 10.92 4.48
CA ASP A 65 -18.76 12.31 4.06
C ASP A 65 -17.38 12.96 3.89
N ALA A 66 -17.04 13.25 2.67
CA ALA A 66 -15.77 13.86 2.28
C ALA A 66 -15.93 15.32 1.85
N LYS A 67 -17.02 15.98 2.24
CA LYS A 67 -17.26 17.41 1.95
C LYS A 67 -16.10 18.26 2.45
N GLY A 68 -15.52 19.07 1.56
CA GLY A 68 -14.36 19.91 1.85
C GLY A 68 -13.03 19.16 1.99
N LYS A 69 -13.00 17.86 1.68
CA LYS A 69 -11.78 17.06 1.68
C LYS A 69 -11.37 16.70 0.25
N HIS A 70 -10.08 16.42 0.09
CA HIS A 70 -9.51 15.94 -1.16
C HIS A 70 -9.40 14.42 -1.13
N LEU A 71 -9.79 13.77 -2.21
CA LEU A 71 -9.60 12.34 -2.45
C LEU A 71 -8.62 12.17 -3.61
N THR A 72 -7.50 11.54 -3.35
CA THR A 72 -6.42 11.30 -4.32
C THR A 72 -6.16 9.81 -4.46
N SER A 73 -5.39 9.40 -5.48
CA SER A 73 -4.71 8.10 -5.45
C SER A 73 -3.74 8.05 -4.27
N GLY A 74 -3.41 6.85 -3.80
CA GLY A 74 -2.36 6.67 -2.82
C GLY A 74 -0.99 7.05 -3.39
N ILE A 75 -0.09 7.47 -2.51
CA ILE A 75 1.29 7.79 -2.86
C ILE A 75 2.02 6.48 -3.17
N ILE A 76 2.84 6.50 -4.21
CA ILE A 76 3.77 5.43 -4.57
C ILE A 76 5.17 5.90 -4.19
N ASP A 77 5.81 5.18 -3.27
CA ASP A 77 7.20 5.39 -2.90
C ASP A 77 8.08 4.42 -3.69
N GLU A 78 8.84 4.96 -4.63
CA GLU A 78 9.69 4.17 -5.53
C GLU A 78 11.04 3.78 -4.92
N HIS A 79 11.36 4.25 -3.71
CA HIS A 79 12.64 3.97 -3.05
C HIS A 79 12.48 3.79 -1.54
N SER A 80 12.13 2.59 -1.12
CA SER A 80 11.88 2.30 0.29
C SER A 80 12.76 1.17 0.83
N HIS A 81 13.09 1.27 2.13
CA HIS A 81 13.86 0.28 2.87
C HIS A 81 13.12 -0.24 4.10
N ILE A 82 11.83 0.11 4.28
CA ILE A 82 11.00 -0.40 5.37
C ILE A 82 10.56 -1.83 5.12
N ALA A 83 10.07 -2.49 6.14
CA ALA A 83 9.51 -3.84 6.06
C ALA A 83 10.48 -4.88 5.45
N ILE A 84 11.76 -4.72 5.67
CA ILE A 84 12.82 -5.65 5.24
C ILE A 84 13.49 -6.21 6.48
N SER A 85 13.45 -7.53 6.63
CA SER A 85 14.04 -8.22 7.79
C SER A 85 15.57 -8.08 7.81
N ASN A 86 16.13 -7.86 9.01
CA ASN A 86 17.56 -7.84 9.28
C ASN A 86 18.40 -6.77 8.55
N GLY A 87 17.74 -5.77 7.95
CA GLY A 87 18.41 -4.67 7.26
C GLY A 87 18.64 -4.92 5.77
N VAL A 88 19.22 -3.93 5.09
CA VAL A 88 19.25 -3.86 3.61
C VAL A 88 20.68 -3.83 3.04
N ASN A 89 21.69 -3.66 3.88
CA ASN A 89 23.08 -3.44 3.44
C ASN A 89 23.89 -4.74 3.49
N GLU A 90 24.42 -5.13 2.32
CA GLU A 90 25.41 -6.19 2.20
C GLU A 90 26.82 -5.58 2.09
N GLY A 91 27.68 -5.87 3.03
CA GLY A 91 29.06 -5.34 3.07
C GLY A 91 30.15 -6.38 2.82
N GLY A 92 29.81 -7.68 2.73
CA GLY A 92 30.75 -8.77 2.59
C GLY A 92 30.99 -9.23 1.14
N HIS A 93 30.04 -8.95 0.24
CA HIS A 93 30.10 -9.37 -1.17
C HIS A 93 29.89 -8.20 -2.11
N ASN A 94 30.70 -8.13 -3.18
CA ASN A 94 30.55 -7.10 -4.22
C ASN A 94 29.29 -7.30 -5.07
N SER A 95 28.77 -8.51 -5.12
CA SER A 95 27.54 -8.84 -5.86
C SER A 95 26.68 -9.78 -5.03
N SER A 96 25.41 -9.44 -4.90
CA SER A 96 24.34 -10.26 -4.34
C SER A 96 23.12 -10.32 -5.30
N ALA A 97 23.39 -10.36 -6.60
CA ALA A 97 22.37 -10.36 -7.66
C ALA A 97 21.40 -11.54 -7.58
N GLU A 98 21.78 -12.64 -6.94
CA GLU A 98 21.00 -13.86 -6.79
C GLU A 98 19.85 -13.75 -5.78
N VAL A 99 19.92 -12.80 -4.83
CA VAL A 99 18.89 -12.65 -3.78
C VAL A 99 17.75 -11.76 -4.23
N THR A 100 16.63 -11.83 -3.52
CA THR A 100 15.46 -10.97 -3.76
C THR A 100 14.87 -10.46 -2.46
N ILE A 101 14.45 -9.20 -2.45
CA ILE A 101 13.74 -8.59 -1.31
C ILE A 101 12.42 -9.32 -1.02
N GLN A 102 11.81 -9.98 -1.99
CA GLN A 102 10.56 -10.74 -1.79
C GLN A 102 10.67 -11.76 -0.65
N ASP A 103 11.85 -12.38 -0.48
CA ASP A 103 12.07 -13.44 0.50
C ASP A 103 12.19 -12.93 1.94
N VAL A 104 12.35 -11.62 2.12
CA VAL A 104 12.63 -11.00 3.42
C VAL A 104 11.64 -9.91 3.81
N VAL A 105 10.49 -9.82 3.14
CA VAL A 105 9.44 -8.86 3.48
C VAL A 105 8.88 -9.17 4.87
N ASN A 106 9.00 -8.20 5.78
CA ASN A 106 8.45 -8.28 7.14
C ASN A 106 7.08 -7.60 7.20
N SER A 107 6.01 -8.39 7.23
CA SER A 107 4.63 -7.90 7.28
C SER A 107 4.21 -7.31 8.64
N GLU A 108 5.06 -7.44 9.67
CA GLU A 108 4.80 -6.94 11.02
C GLU A 108 5.54 -5.63 11.34
N ASP A 109 6.26 -5.05 10.37
CA ASP A 109 6.95 -3.78 10.57
C ASP A 109 5.93 -2.66 10.76
N ILE A 110 6.02 -1.97 11.91
CA ILE A 110 5.15 -0.84 12.27
C ILE A 110 5.23 0.31 11.26
N ASN A 111 6.29 0.41 10.47
CA ASN A 111 6.41 1.44 9.46
C ASN A 111 5.38 1.27 8.34
N ILE A 112 4.89 0.05 8.08
CA ILE A 112 3.75 -0.19 7.17
C ILE A 112 2.51 0.59 7.64
N TYR A 113 2.20 0.52 8.95
CA TYR A 113 1.10 1.28 9.53
C TYR A 113 1.29 2.80 9.41
N ARG A 114 2.53 3.27 9.63
CA ARG A 114 2.87 4.69 9.54
C ARG A 114 2.78 5.21 8.11
N ASP A 115 3.27 4.45 7.14
CA ASP A 115 3.18 4.78 5.72
C ASP A 115 1.74 4.87 5.25
N LEU A 116 0.91 3.88 5.60
CA LEU A 116 -0.53 3.91 5.30
C LEU A 116 -1.22 5.12 5.95
N ALA A 117 -0.88 5.46 7.19
CA ALA A 117 -1.41 6.64 7.86
C ALA A 117 -0.97 7.95 7.19
N GLY A 118 0.20 7.97 6.56
CA GLY A 118 0.73 9.06 5.75
C GLY A 118 0.20 9.11 4.31
N GLY A 119 -0.55 8.07 3.87
CA GLY A 119 -1.11 7.98 2.52
C GLY A 119 -0.23 7.24 1.50
N VAL A 120 0.90 6.66 1.92
CA VAL A 120 1.71 5.78 1.07
C VAL A 120 1.05 4.41 1.01
N THR A 121 0.68 3.97 -0.18
CA THR A 121 -0.09 2.73 -0.39
C THR A 121 0.67 1.67 -1.16
N THR A 122 1.76 2.05 -1.81
CA THR A 122 2.60 1.17 -2.63
C THR A 122 4.04 1.60 -2.49
N SER A 123 4.96 0.65 -2.35
CA SER A 123 6.39 0.97 -2.32
C SER A 123 7.19 -0.04 -3.14
N GLN A 124 8.29 0.44 -3.71
CA GLN A 124 9.37 -0.41 -4.22
C GLN A 124 10.40 -0.59 -3.10
N LEU A 125 10.57 -1.82 -2.66
CA LEU A 125 11.53 -2.20 -1.62
C LEU A 125 12.87 -2.56 -2.25
N LEU A 126 13.93 -1.91 -1.81
CA LEU A 126 15.24 -1.97 -2.41
C LEU A 126 16.30 -2.49 -1.43
N HIS A 127 17.36 -3.06 -1.98
CA HIS A 127 18.61 -3.25 -1.25
C HIS A 127 19.25 -1.91 -0.89
N GLY A 128 20.06 -1.91 0.16
CA GLY A 128 20.93 -0.78 0.44
C GLY A 128 22.10 -0.70 -0.55
N SER A 129 22.76 0.46 -0.58
CA SER A 129 23.85 0.75 -1.53
C SER A 129 25.25 0.45 -0.96
N ALA A 130 25.38 -0.57 -0.09
CA ALA A 130 26.66 -0.95 0.51
C ALA A 130 27.54 -1.78 -0.44
N ASN A 131 26.95 -2.48 -1.40
CA ASN A 131 27.69 -3.21 -2.44
C ASN A 131 27.34 -2.71 -3.86
N PRO A 132 28.24 -2.91 -4.85
CA PRO A 132 28.03 -2.42 -6.22
C PRO A 132 26.83 -3.03 -6.94
N ILE A 133 26.53 -4.30 -6.66
CA ILE A 133 25.43 -5.03 -7.30
C ILE A 133 24.59 -5.64 -6.19
N GLY A 134 23.42 -5.07 -5.94
CA GLY A 134 22.39 -5.61 -5.04
C GLY A 134 21.62 -6.74 -5.69
N GLY A 135 20.54 -7.14 -5.05
CA GLY A 135 19.63 -8.14 -5.59
C GLY A 135 18.41 -7.52 -6.27
N ARG A 136 17.42 -8.36 -6.51
CA ARG A 136 16.15 -7.94 -7.10
C ARG A 136 15.29 -7.25 -6.05
N SER A 137 14.67 -6.14 -6.43
CA SER A 137 13.71 -5.42 -5.61
C SER A 137 12.35 -6.13 -5.53
N ALA A 138 11.47 -5.59 -4.70
CA ALA A 138 10.08 -6.02 -4.63
C ALA A 138 9.15 -4.82 -4.69
N ILE A 139 8.01 -4.93 -5.38
CA ILE A 139 6.91 -3.99 -5.25
C ILE A 139 5.85 -4.58 -4.33
N VAL A 140 5.42 -3.79 -3.37
CA VAL A 140 4.37 -4.16 -2.42
C VAL A 140 3.23 -3.17 -2.46
N LYS A 141 2.01 -3.68 -2.25
CA LYS A 141 0.84 -2.87 -1.91
C LYS A 141 0.58 -3.03 -0.42
N TRP A 142 0.70 -1.96 0.31
CA TRP A 142 0.58 -1.99 1.75
C TRP A 142 -0.82 -2.38 2.22
N LYS A 143 -0.86 -3.38 3.12
CA LYS A 143 -2.09 -3.86 3.75
C LYS A 143 -1.76 -4.26 5.19
N TRP A 144 -2.05 -3.39 6.14
CA TRP A 144 -1.80 -3.69 7.54
C TRP A 144 -2.59 -4.90 8.02
N GLY A 145 -1.87 -5.93 8.51
CA GLY A 145 -2.46 -7.21 8.95
C GLY A 145 -2.54 -8.30 7.88
N ALA A 146 -2.07 -8.03 6.66
CA ALA A 146 -1.87 -9.04 5.63
C ALA A 146 -0.51 -9.74 5.79
N SER A 147 -0.35 -10.91 5.21
CA SER A 147 0.96 -11.58 5.08
C SER A 147 1.83 -10.91 4.01
N ALA A 148 3.13 -11.21 4.02
CA ALA A 148 4.06 -10.73 2.99
C ALA A 148 3.56 -11.09 1.57
N ASP A 149 3.16 -12.34 1.35
CA ASP A 149 2.66 -12.81 0.05
C ASP A 149 1.39 -12.08 -0.44
N GLU A 150 0.53 -11.64 0.49
CA GLU A 150 -0.68 -10.89 0.18
C GLU A 150 -0.39 -9.43 -0.19
N MET A 151 0.78 -8.91 0.19
CA MET A 151 1.23 -7.55 -0.14
C MET A 151 2.06 -7.51 -1.41
N LEU A 152 2.80 -8.57 -1.74
CA LEU A 152 3.62 -8.63 -2.94
C LEU A 152 2.79 -8.40 -4.21
N TYR A 153 3.24 -7.47 -5.05
CA TYR A 153 2.65 -7.24 -6.35
C TYR A 153 3.05 -8.38 -7.30
N LYS A 154 2.08 -9.17 -7.73
CA LYS A 154 2.32 -10.32 -8.61
C LYS A 154 2.70 -9.85 -10.02
N ASN A 155 3.57 -10.60 -10.71
CA ASN A 155 4.07 -10.34 -12.06
C ASN A 155 5.08 -9.19 -12.18
N GLN A 156 5.86 -8.95 -11.14
CA GLN A 156 6.97 -8.02 -11.25
C GLN A 156 8.23 -8.73 -11.78
N ILE A 157 8.80 -8.18 -12.84
CA ILE A 157 10.18 -8.47 -13.27
C ILE A 157 10.94 -7.17 -13.03
N LEU A 158 11.55 -7.06 -11.86
CA LEU A 158 12.35 -5.89 -11.51
C LEU A 158 13.78 -6.35 -11.27
N ASN A 159 14.62 -6.07 -12.26
CA ASN A 159 16.06 -6.16 -12.13
C ASN A 159 16.61 -4.77 -11.84
N ILE A 160 17.36 -4.64 -10.79
CA ILE A 160 18.17 -3.43 -10.47
C ILE A 160 19.63 -3.81 -10.60
#